data_c60528dd347a573405ed775294fe81c0
#
_entry.id   c60528dd347a573405ed775294fe81c0
#
_cell.length_a   1.000
_cell.length_b   1.000
_cell.length_c   1.000
_cell.angle_alpha   90.00
_cell.angle_beta   90.00
_cell.angle_gamma   90.00
#
_symmetry.space_group_name_H-M   'P 1'
#
loop_
_entity.id
_entity.type
_entity.pdbx_description
1 polymer ?
#
loop_
_entity_poly.entity_id
_entity_poly.type
_entity_poly.pdbx_seq_one_letter_code
_entity_poly.pdbx_strand_id
1 'polypeptide(L)'
;VRVNAYGKNALLTSDLDPVDGDTEKIAEQVKRVKIDLLKLPHHGIDYNNPSDFLTPLNPKTAVMTGPSSWFNTRMRACLPNTNVYATMSDSAAVVADFSFYGIATEYVKTESEWCLLDGTYYYFDSNGRVTTGWGYIGNAWYYFDEKGEMQCGWQKIGGIWYFFEVSGAMDHDMWIQGVYYLKSSGVMAVSEWVDYNRYYVDERGIWAP
;
A
#
# COMPACT_ATOMS: atom_id res chain seq x y z
N VAL A 1 23.76 4.24 9.57
CA VAL A 1 23.92 5.61 9.01
C VAL A 1 22.65 6.41 9.26
N ARG A 2 22.79 7.66 9.71
CA ARG A 2 21.69 8.63 9.77
C ARG A 2 21.83 9.64 8.64
N VAL A 3 20.76 9.84 7.88
CA VAL A 3 20.64 10.87 6.85
C VAL A 3 19.68 11.93 7.35
N ASN A 4 20.07 13.21 7.26
CA ASN A 4 19.20 14.34 7.53
C ASN A 4 19.08 15.19 6.27
N ALA A 5 17.86 15.39 5.81
CA ALA A 5 17.55 16.28 4.70
C ALA A 5 16.22 16.98 4.97
N TYR A 6 16.15 18.29 4.69
CA TYR A 6 14.95 19.11 4.90
C TYR A 6 14.33 18.98 6.30
N GLY A 7 15.16 18.75 7.35
CA GLY A 7 14.71 18.53 8.71
C GLY A 7 14.08 17.18 8.98
N LYS A 8 14.11 16.25 8.02
CA LYS A 8 13.67 14.86 8.18
C LYS A 8 14.87 13.95 8.39
N ASN A 9 14.69 12.91 9.21
CA ASN A 9 15.75 11.97 9.53
C ASN A 9 15.39 10.56 9.08
N ALA A 10 16.28 9.98 8.27
CA ALA A 10 16.26 8.54 8.00
C ALA A 10 17.38 7.85 8.79
N LEU A 11 17.07 6.70 9.35
CA LEU A 11 18.03 5.81 10.01
C LEU A 11 18.18 4.53 9.17
N LEU A 12 19.38 4.33 8.62
CA LEU A 12 19.73 3.16 7.83
C LEU A 12 20.60 2.24 8.70
N THR A 13 20.08 1.11 9.10
CA THR A 13 20.63 0.27 10.17
C THR A 13 21.42 -0.92 9.64
N SER A 14 21.59 -1.20 8.41
CA SER A 14 22.33 -2.41 7.97
C SER A 14 21.92 -3.67 8.76
N ASP A 15 22.85 -4.52 9.10
CA ASP A 15 22.63 -5.81 9.78
C ASP A 15 23.00 -5.71 11.28
N LEU A 16 22.45 -4.72 11.97
CA LEU A 16 22.62 -4.59 13.41
C LEU A 16 22.18 -5.87 14.14
N ASP A 17 22.99 -6.32 15.07
CA ASP A 17 22.72 -7.48 15.90
C ASP A 17 22.49 -7.03 17.37
N PRO A 18 21.37 -7.40 18.00
CA PRO A 18 21.12 -7.07 19.40
C PRO A 18 22.06 -7.83 20.36
N VAL A 19 22.63 -8.97 19.95
CA VAL A 19 23.57 -9.75 20.78
C VAL A 19 24.83 -8.93 21.12
N ASP A 20 25.28 -8.09 20.18
CA ASP A 20 26.44 -7.23 20.38
C ASP A 20 26.10 -5.89 21.07
N GLY A 21 24.82 -5.70 21.45
CA GLY A 21 24.32 -4.47 22.06
C GLY A 21 24.31 -3.28 21.09
N ASP A 22 24.32 -3.52 19.80
CA ASP A 22 24.38 -2.46 18.80
C ASP A 22 23.05 -1.72 18.67
N THR A 23 21.94 -2.42 18.86
CA THR A 23 20.59 -1.81 18.85
C THR A 23 20.44 -0.80 19.99
N GLU A 24 20.91 -1.14 21.21
CA GLU A 24 20.89 -0.27 22.37
C GLU A 24 21.79 0.95 22.18
N LYS A 25 23.00 0.75 21.65
CA LYS A 25 23.95 1.86 21.37
C LYS A 25 23.36 2.86 20.38
N ILE A 26 22.71 2.36 19.31
CA ILE A 26 22.08 3.22 18.31
C ILE A 26 20.83 3.90 18.89
N ALA A 27 19.99 3.17 19.61
CA ALA A 27 18.81 3.75 20.27
C ALA A 27 19.19 4.90 21.20
N GLU A 28 20.25 4.73 22.00
CA GLU A 28 20.76 5.78 22.90
C GLU A 28 21.26 7.01 22.13
N GLN A 29 21.97 6.80 21.00
CA GLN A 29 22.50 7.90 20.17
C GLN A 29 21.37 8.71 19.50
N VAL A 30 20.26 8.09 19.17
CA VAL A 30 19.15 8.73 18.44
C VAL A 30 17.92 9.04 19.32
N LYS A 31 17.95 8.74 20.61
CA LYS A 31 16.79 8.89 21.52
C LYS A 31 16.16 10.28 21.57
N ARG A 32 16.92 11.32 21.20
CA ARG A 32 16.45 12.72 21.14
C ARG A 32 16.18 13.18 19.69
N VAL A 33 16.30 12.26 18.74
CA VAL A 33 16.12 12.57 17.31
C VAL A 33 14.85 11.87 16.86
N LYS A 34 13.91 12.65 16.34
CA LYS A 34 12.75 12.05 15.66
C LYS A 34 13.23 11.34 14.39
N ILE A 35 12.98 10.05 14.31
CA ILE A 35 13.24 9.28 13.09
C ILE A 35 11.95 9.24 12.25
N ASP A 36 12.00 9.75 11.03
CA ASP A 36 10.85 9.78 10.13
C ASP A 36 10.81 8.52 9.25
N LEU A 37 11.98 7.99 8.86
CA LEU A 37 12.12 6.75 8.09
C LEU A 37 13.15 5.84 8.75
N LEU A 38 12.81 4.57 8.92
CA LEU A 38 13.69 3.53 9.46
C LEU A 38 13.85 2.39 8.44
N LYS A 39 15.08 2.09 8.02
CA LYS A 39 15.39 0.78 7.43
C LYS A 39 15.55 -0.20 8.59
N LEU A 40 14.71 -1.23 8.64
CA LEU A 40 14.74 -2.23 9.73
C LEU A 40 16.07 -3.01 9.72
N PRO A 41 16.68 -3.24 10.90
CA PRO A 41 17.87 -4.06 11.04
C PRO A 41 17.71 -5.45 10.42
N HIS A 42 18.81 -5.96 9.88
CA HIS A 42 18.94 -7.33 9.40
C HIS A 42 17.73 -7.78 8.56
N HIS A 43 17.44 -7.04 7.51
CA HIS A 43 16.35 -7.28 6.56
C HIS A 43 14.92 -7.26 7.16
N GLY A 44 14.76 -6.94 8.44
CA GLY A 44 13.48 -6.95 9.14
C GLY A 44 13.19 -8.27 9.87
N ILE A 45 14.19 -9.13 10.08
CA ILE A 45 14.04 -10.33 10.91
C ILE A 45 13.64 -9.92 12.33
N ASP A 46 12.61 -10.57 12.88
CA ASP A 46 12.03 -10.24 14.19
C ASP A 46 13.05 -10.22 15.32
N TYR A 47 13.93 -11.22 15.37
CA TYR A 47 14.97 -11.36 16.40
C TYR A 47 15.89 -10.13 16.47
N ASN A 48 16.26 -9.54 15.34
CA ASN A 48 17.15 -8.39 15.25
C ASN A 48 16.42 -7.04 15.42
N ASN A 49 15.12 -7.06 15.71
CA ASN A 49 14.28 -5.88 15.85
C ASN A 49 13.57 -5.89 17.22
N PRO A 50 14.31 -5.78 18.34
CA PRO A 50 13.72 -5.84 19.68
C PRO A 50 12.81 -4.64 19.98
N SER A 51 11.85 -4.84 20.89
CA SER A 51 10.83 -3.83 21.22
C SER A 51 11.39 -2.56 21.83
N ASP A 52 12.44 -2.66 22.62
CA ASP A 52 13.16 -1.55 23.25
C ASP A 52 13.94 -0.68 22.24
N PHE A 53 14.24 -1.23 21.06
CA PHE A 53 14.76 -0.49 19.93
C PHE A 53 13.64 0.13 19.09
N LEU A 54 12.63 -0.66 18.69
CA LEU A 54 11.58 -0.20 17.76
C LEU A 54 10.64 0.83 18.38
N THR A 55 10.16 0.56 19.61
CA THR A 55 9.12 1.38 20.24
C THR A 55 9.55 2.84 20.48
N PRO A 56 10.76 3.13 20.96
CA PRO A 56 11.20 4.52 21.11
C PRO A 56 11.40 5.27 19.80
N LEU A 57 11.76 4.56 18.73
CA LEU A 57 11.99 5.18 17.43
C LEU A 57 10.70 5.60 16.77
N ASN A 58 9.65 4.75 16.84
CA ASN A 58 8.30 4.98 16.31
C ASN A 58 8.28 5.81 15.01
N PRO A 59 8.95 5.37 13.94
CA PRO A 59 9.05 6.11 12.70
C PRO A 59 7.70 6.19 11.99
N LYS A 60 7.53 7.20 11.14
CA LYS A 60 6.36 7.26 10.25
C LYS A 60 6.37 6.15 9.21
N THR A 61 7.56 5.83 8.72
CA THR A 61 7.79 4.84 7.66
C THR A 61 8.90 3.90 8.07
N ALA A 62 8.72 2.62 7.83
CA ALA A 62 9.76 1.60 7.95
C ALA A 62 9.92 0.84 6.63
N VAL A 63 11.15 0.52 6.28
CA VAL A 63 11.48 -0.30 5.11
C VAL A 63 12.20 -1.56 5.59
N MET A 64 11.73 -2.70 5.15
CA MET A 64 12.40 -3.99 5.33
C MET A 64 12.80 -4.57 3.97
N THR A 65 13.93 -5.23 3.93
CA THR A 65 14.47 -5.85 2.71
C THR A 65 14.32 -7.38 2.72
N GLY A 66 13.57 -7.90 3.68
CA GLY A 66 13.19 -9.30 3.80
C GLY A 66 11.71 -9.52 3.51
N PRO A 67 11.25 -10.78 3.62
CA PRO A 67 9.85 -11.13 3.48
C PRO A 67 8.97 -10.40 4.49
N SER A 68 7.84 -9.92 4.07
CA SER A 68 6.87 -9.25 4.94
C SER A 68 6.35 -10.17 6.06
N SER A 69 6.35 -11.50 5.84
CA SER A 69 6.03 -12.49 6.88
C SER A 69 6.96 -12.40 8.10
N TRP A 70 8.13 -11.78 7.96
CA TRP A 70 9.02 -11.50 9.08
C TRP A 70 8.55 -10.32 9.94
N PHE A 71 7.71 -9.41 9.39
CA PHE A 71 7.08 -8.33 10.15
C PHE A 71 5.83 -8.85 10.86
N ASN A 72 6.04 -9.53 11.97
CA ASN A 72 5.02 -10.26 12.71
C ASN A 72 4.19 -9.36 13.64
N THR A 73 3.24 -9.98 14.35
CA THR A 73 2.32 -9.30 15.29
C THR A 73 3.06 -8.52 16.39
N ARG A 74 4.20 -9.03 16.88
CA ARG A 74 5.00 -8.35 17.90
C ARG A 74 5.59 -7.05 17.36
N MET A 75 6.22 -7.10 16.18
CA MET A 75 6.79 -5.93 15.53
C MET A 75 5.69 -4.90 15.18
N ARG A 76 4.54 -5.37 14.72
CA ARG A 76 3.39 -4.51 14.45
C ARG A 76 2.91 -3.79 15.72
N ALA A 77 2.89 -4.49 16.87
CA ALA A 77 2.54 -3.88 18.16
C ALA A 77 3.54 -2.79 18.61
N CYS A 78 4.82 -2.93 18.26
CA CYS A 78 5.84 -1.90 18.52
C CYS A 78 5.70 -0.67 17.61
N LEU A 79 5.14 -0.84 16.41
CA LEU A 79 5.04 0.16 15.34
C LEU A 79 3.60 0.30 14.82
N PRO A 80 2.61 0.62 15.68
CA PRO A 80 1.19 0.56 15.33
C PRO A 80 0.77 1.57 14.25
N ASN A 81 1.47 2.70 14.15
CA ASN A 81 1.15 3.80 13.22
C ASN A 81 2.19 3.95 12.10
N THR A 82 3.06 2.97 11.92
CA THR A 82 4.12 2.99 10.92
C THR A 82 3.67 2.33 9.62
N ASN A 83 3.83 3.02 8.50
CA ASN A 83 3.71 2.41 7.19
C ASN A 83 4.95 1.55 6.93
N VAL A 84 4.75 0.26 6.65
CA VAL A 84 5.85 -0.68 6.42
C VAL A 84 5.87 -1.10 4.96
N TYR A 85 7.04 -0.94 4.34
CA TYR A 85 7.32 -1.37 2.98
C TYR A 85 8.28 -2.55 3.02
N ALA A 86 7.90 -3.67 2.38
CA ALA A 86 8.73 -4.87 2.29
C ALA A 86 9.17 -5.10 0.84
N THR A 87 10.47 -5.07 0.59
CA THR A 87 11.03 -5.33 -0.75
C THR A 87 11.27 -6.82 -0.93
N MET A 88 10.20 -7.60 -0.94
CA MET A 88 10.28 -9.06 -0.94
C MET A 88 10.62 -9.68 -2.29
N SER A 89 10.35 -9.00 -3.36
CA SER A 89 10.65 -9.52 -4.69
C SER A 89 11.92 -8.88 -5.22
N ASP A 90 12.70 -9.68 -5.91
CA ASP A 90 13.98 -9.32 -6.52
C ASP A 90 13.93 -8.15 -7.49
N SER A 91 12.75 -7.63 -7.77
CA SER A 91 12.54 -6.59 -8.76
C SER A 91 11.86 -5.32 -8.24
N ALA A 92 11.51 -5.23 -6.97
CA ALA A 92 10.95 -4.00 -6.40
C ALA A 92 11.96 -3.28 -5.51
N ALA A 93 12.08 -1.99 -5.68
CA ALA A 93 12.81 -1.09 -4.79
C ALA A 93 11.85 -0.17 -4.07
N VAL A 94 12.27 0.38 -2.94
CA VAL A 94 11.55 1.46 -2.26
C VAL A 94 12.36 2.74 -2.45
N VAL A 95 11.73 3.74 -3.06
CA VAL A 95 12.28 5.08 -3.19
C VAL A 95 11.69 5.95 -2.09
N ALA A 96 12.54 6.72 -1.42
CA ALA A 96 12.14 7.67 -0.41
C ALA A 96 12.58 9.07 -0.82
N ASP A 97 11.65 9.90 -1.27
CA ASP A 97 11.90 11.27 -1.65
C ASP A 97 11.75 12.21 -0.44
N PHE A 98 12.84 12.88 -0.10
CA PHE A 98 12.87 13.85 1.00
C PHE A 98 12.43 15.22 0.50
N SER A 99 11.49 15.82 1.21
CA SER A 99 11.05 17.18 0.95
C SER A 99 10.84 17.96 2.25
N PHE A 100 10.66 19.28 2.12
CA PHE A 100 10.28 20.12 3.26
C PHE A 100 8.96 19.66 3.92
N TYR A 101 8.03 19.14 3.14
CA TYR A 101 6.72 18.70 3.61
C TYR A 101 6.70 17.28 4.23
N GLY A 102 7.69 16.45 3.89
CA GLY A 102 7.74 15.08 4.41
C GLY A 102 8.73 14.20 3.66
N ILE A 103 8.60 12.89 3.91
CA ILE A 103 9.22 11.84 3.13
C ILE A 103 8.08 11.11 2.42
N ALA A 104 8.07 11.16 1.09
CA ALA A 104 7.22 10.32 0.26
C ALA A 104 7.95 9.01 0.00
N THR A 105 7.26 7.89 0.15
CA THR A 105 7.82 6.54 -0.10
C THR A 105 6.93 5.80 -1.07
N GLU A 106 7.54 5.20 -2.07
CA GLU A 106 6.86 4.39 -3.08
C GLU A 106 7.69 3.19 -3.50
N TYR A 107 7.02 2.15 -4.01
CA TYR A 107 7.68 1.05 -4.70
C TYR A 107 8.06 1.48 -6.12
N VAL A 108 9.23 1.02 -6.60
CA VAL A 108 9.71 1.27 -7.96
C VAL A 108 10.25 -0.02 -8.55
N LYS A 109 9.94 -0.27 -9.82
CA LYS A 109 10.48 -1.37 -10.62
C LYS A 109 11.09 -0.85 -11.92
N THR A 110 11.80 -1.71 -12.63
CA THR A 110 12.45 -1.35 -13.90
C THR A 110 11.53 -1.45 -15.11
N GLU A 111 10.38 -2.15 -15.00
CA GLU A 111 9.47 -2.44 -16.10
C GLU A 111 8.00 -2.34 -15.64
N SER A 112 7.11 -2.05 -16.60
CA SER A 112 5.67 -2.08 -16.37
C SER A 112 5.21 -3.51 -16.16
N GLU A 113 4.75 -3.84 -14.97
CA GLU A 113 4.29 -5.19 -14.66
C GLU A 113 3.39 -5.25 -13.42
N TRP A 114 2.63 -6.33 -13.34
CA TRP A 114 1.93 -6.72 -12.13
C TRP A 114 2.92 -7.28 -11.11
N CYS A 115 2.75 -6.91 -9.87
CA CYS A 115 3.56 -7.41 -8.77
C CYS A 115 2.68 -7.81 -7.59
N LEU A 116 2.86 -9.02 -7.09
CA LEU A 116 2.25 -9.48 -5.85
C LEU A 116 3.25 -9.26 -4.71
N LEU A 117 2.95 -8.30 -3.85
CA LEU A 117 3.73 -8.01 -2.65
C LEU A 117 2.82 -8.23 -1.45
N ASP A 118 3.23 -9.10 -0.55
CA ASP A 118 2.52 -9.33 0.71
C ASP A 118 1.03 -9.70 0.58
N GLY A 119 0.72 -10.48 -0.46
CA GLY A 119 -0.66 -10.87 -0.75
C GLY A 119 -1.52 -9.78 -1.41
N THR A 120 -0.95 -8.62 -1.68
CA THR A 120 -1.60 -7.49 -2.34
C THR A 120 -1.01 -7.26 -3.72
N TYR A 121 -1.87 -7.04 -4.71
CA TYR A 121 -1.41 -6.72 -6.07
C TYR A 121 -1.15 -5.24 -6.23
N TYR A 122 -0.06 -4.95 -6.94
CA TYR A 122 0.36 -3.62 -7.40
C TYR A 122 0.60 -3.68 -8.91
N TYR A 123 0.50 -2.54 -9.56
CA TYR A 123 0.93 -2.40 -10.95
C TYR A 123 1.94 -1.27 -11.07
N PHE A 124 3.06 -1.56 -11.73
CA PHE A 124 4.09 -0.57 -12.03
C PHE A 124 3.86 -0.03 -13.44
N ASP A 125 3.96 1.29 -13.59
CA ASP A 125 3.82 1.97 -14.88
C ASP A 125 5.12 1.87 -15.72
N SER A 126 5.12 2.46 -16.91
CA SER A 126 6.29 2.47 -17.80
C SER A 126 7.50 3.25 -17.24
N ASN A 127 7.33 4.00 -16.18
CA ASN A 127 8.42 4.68 -15.47
C ASN A 127 8.90 3.88 -14.25
N GLY A 128 8.35 2.68 -14.07
CA GLY A 128 8.65 1.81 -12.93
C GLY A 128 8.05 2.27 -11.61
N ARG A 129 7.09 3.20 -11.63
CA ARG A 129 6.42 3.70 -10.43
C ARG A 129 5.12 2.96 -10.18
N VAL A 130 4.77 2.77 -8.91
CA VAL A 130 3.50 2.15 -8.54
C VAL A 130 2.34 3.02 -9.01
N THR A 131 1.37 2.38 -9.67
CA THR A 131 0.16 3.05 -10.13
C THR A 131 -0.77 3.32 -8.95
N THR A 132 -1.35 4.52 -8.89
CA THR A 132 -2.39 4.91 -7.93
C THR A 132 -3.60 5.48 -8.67
N GLY A 133 -4.78 5.38 -8.07
CA GLY A 133 -6.02 5.79 -8.73
C GLY A 133 -6.43 4.84 -9.86
N TRP A 134 -7.00 5.38 -10.93
CA TRP A 134 -7.47 4.59 -12.07
C TRP A 134 -6.32 4.15 -12.98
N GLY A 135 -6.29 2.86 -13.34
CA GLY A 135 -5.36 2.29 -14.31
C GLY A 135 -6.09 1.49 -15.39
N TYR A 136 -5.77 1.74 -16.67
CA TYR A 136 -6.25 0.92 -17.79
C TYR A 136 -5.15 -0.03 -18.23
N ILE A 137 -5.29 -1.32 -17.91
CA ILE A 137 -4.23 -2.31 -18.02
C ILE A 137 -4.81 -3.55 -18.71
N GLY A 138 -4.19 -4.01 -19.79
CA GLY A 138 -4.62 -5.24 -20.49
C GLY A 138 -6.08 -5.23 -20.93
N ASN A 139 -6.60 -4.10 -21.39
CA ASN A 139 -7.99 -3.88 -21.82
C ASN A 139 -9.05 -3.92 -20.70
N ALA A 140 -8.65 -3.76 -19.44
CA ALA A 140 -9.57 -3.63 -18.30
C ALA A 140 -9.20 -2.42 -17.44
N TRP A 141 -10.21 -1.85 -16.79
CA TRP A 141 -10.00 -0.82 -15.79
C TRP A 141 -9.76 -1.44 -14.42
N TYR A 142 -8.82 -0.86 -13.67
CA TYR A 142 -8.48 -1.18 -12.29
C TYR A 142 -8.48 0.08 -11.45
N TYR A 143 -8.60 -0.08 -10.16
CA TYR A 143 -8.42 1.01 -9.22
C TYR A 143 -7.43 0.63 -8.13
N PHE A 144 -6.53 1.55 -7.84
CA PHE A 144 -5.49 1.42 -6.81
C PHE A 144 -5.68 2.53 -5.78
N ASP A 145 -5.50 2.21 -4.53
CA ASP A 145 -5.56 3.23 -3.48
C ASP A 145 -4.33 4.17 -3.48
N GLU A 146 -4.24 5.05 -2.50
CA GLU A 146 -3.13 6.00 -2.38
C GLU A 146 -1.78 5.34 -2.12
N LYS A 147 -1.77 4.07 -1.69
CA LYS A 147 -0.56 3.26 -1.50
C LYS A 147 -0.22 2.41 -2.72
N GLY A 148 -1.06 2.42 -3.75
CA GLY A 148 -0.93 1.57 -4.92
C GLY A 148 -1.51 0.17 -4.75
N GLU A 149 -2.25 -0.10 -3.67
CA GLU A 149 -2.89 -1.40 -3.43
C GLU A 149 -4.10 -1.57 -4.36
N MET A 150 -4.11 -2.65 -5.16
CA MET A 150 -5.22 -2.96 -6.07
C MET A 150 -6.51 -3.21 -5.28
N GLN A 151 -7.57 -2.54 -5.66
CA GLN A 151 -8.86 -2.64 -5.00
C GLN A 151 -9.77 -3.67 -5.67
N CYS A 152 -10.55 -4.39 -4.86
CA CYS A 152 -11.54 -5.38 -5.28
C CYS A 152 -12.88 -5.12 -4.60
N GLY A 153 -13.95 -5.75 -5.13
CA GLY A 153 -15.30 -5.60 -4.59
C GLY A 153 -15.90 -4.21 -4.85
N TRP A 154 -16.85 -3.82 -4.02
CA TRP A 154 -17.49 -2.51 -4.12
C TRP A 154 -16.57 -1.39 -3.65
N GLN A 155 -16.36 -0.39 -4.53
CA GLN A 155 -15.56 0.81 -4.23
C GLN A 155 -16.35 2.07 -4.52
N LYS A 156 -16.31 3.04 -3.59
CA LYS A 156 -16.93 4.35 -3.79
C LYS A 156 -15.85 5.39 -4.12
N ILE A 157 -15.72 5.69 -5.40
CA ILE A 157 -14.65 6.55 -5.94
C ILE A 157 -15.28 7.88 -6.39
N GLY A 158 -14.83 8.99 -5.83
CA GLY A 158 -15.40 10.30 -6.14
C GLY A 158 -16.91 10.41 -5.85
N GLY A 159 -17.43 9.63 -4.90
CA GLY A 159 -18.85 9.58 -4.56
C GLY A 159 -19.69 8.61 -5.40
N ILE A 160 -19.11 7.96 -6.39
CA ILE A 160 -19.75 7.04 -7.35
C ILE A 160 -19.36 5.61 -7.02
N TRP A 161 -20.30 4.66 -7.08
CA TRP A 161 -20.05 3.26 -6.83
C TRP A 161 -19.63 2.51 -8.11
N TYR A 162 -18.59 1.68 -7.96
CA TYR A 162 -18.05 0.74 -8.93
C TYR A 162 -17.86 -0.63 -8.28
N PHE A 163 -17.81 -1.68 -9.08
CA PHE A 163 -17.48 -3.00 -8.60
C PHE A 163 -16.31 -3.59 -9.38
N PHE A 164 -15.37 -4.19 -8.64
CA PHE A 164 -14.18 -4.83 -9.19
C PHE A 164 -14.20 -6.31 -8.84
N GLU A 165 -13.92 -7.17 -9.80
CA GLU A 165 -13.76 -8.60 -9.56
C GLU A 165 -12.63 -8.90 -8.58
N VAL A 166 -12.50 -10.16 -8.17
CA VAL A 166 -11.35 -10.64 -7.39
C VAL A 166 -10.03 -10.47 -8.15
N SER A 167 -10.09 -10.50 -9.47
CA SER A 167 -8.97 -10.17 -10.37
C SER A 167 -8.55 -8.70 -10.32
N GLY A 168 -9.36 -7.83 -9.71
CA GLY A 168 -9.23 -6.38 -9.71
C GLY A 168 -9.82 -5.70 -10.95
N ALA A 169 -10.26 -6.44 -11.98
CA ALA A 169 -10.87 -5.85 -13.14
C ALA A 169 -12.24 -5.24 -12.83
N MET A 170 -12.51 -4.05 -13.35
CA MET A 170 -13.80 -3.37 -13.17
C MET A 170 -14.89 -4.05 -14.00
N ASP A 171 -15.98 -4.42 -13.36
CA ASP A 171 -17.18 -4.92 -14.02
C ASP A 171 -18.00 -3.80 -14.65
N HIS A 172 -18.68 -4.11 -15.78
CA HIS A 172 -19.56 -3.20 -16.47
C HIS A 172 -20.64 -3.98 -17.29
N ASP A 173 -21.73 -3.29 -17.66
CA ASP A 173 -22.84 -3.85 -18.44
C ASP A 173 -23.44 -5.15 -17.86
N MET A 174 -23.52 -5.25 -16.53
CA MET A 174 -23.98 -6.47 -15.89
C MET A 174 -24.65 -6.24 -14.54
N TRP A 175 -25.37 -7.27 -14.09
CA TRP A 175 -25.97 -7.32 -12.75
C TRP A 175 -25.00 -7.92 -11.73
N ILE A 176 -24.81 -7.23 -10.62
CA ILE A 176 -24.08 -7.74 -9.46
C ILE A 176 -25.09 -8.33 -8.48
N GLN A 177 -24.93 -9.62 -8.20
CA GLN A 177 -25.81 -10.43 -7.31
C GLN A 177 -27.31 -10.35 -7.65
N GLY A 178 -27.64 -9.97 -8.89
CA GLY A 178 -29.05 -9.80 -9.31
C GLY A 178 -29.77 -8.61 -8.68
N VAL A 179 -29.03 -7.69 -8.04
CA VAL A 179 -29.58 -6.58 -7.27
C VAL A 179 -29.15 -5.23 -7.83
N TYR A 180 -27.89 -5.07 -8.19
CA TYR A 180 -27.29 -3.82 -8.65
C TYR A 180 -26.88 -3.94 -10.11
N TYR A 181 -27.15 -2.93 -10.94
CA TYR A 181 -26.74 -2.92 -12.33
C TYR A 181 -25.57 -1.96 -12.55
N LEU A 182 -24.54 -2.44 -13.22
CA LEU A 182 -23.41 -1.64 -13.67
C LEU A 182 -23.60 -1.25 -15.14
N LYS A 183 -23.50 0.06 -15.40
CA LYS A 183 -23.56 0.60 -16.76
C LYS A 183 -22.29 0.27 -17.56
N SER A 184 -22.28 0.54 -18.88
CA SER A 184 -21.11 0.36 -19.73
C SER A 184 -19.88 1.15 -19.29
N SER A 185 -20.08 2.21 -18.52
CA SER A 185 -19.01 2.96 -17.87
C SER A 185 -18.49 2.35 -16.55
N GLY A 186 -19.05 1.22 -16.11
CA GLY A 186 -18.78 0.62 -14.80
C GLY A 186 -19.52 1.28 -13.62
N VAL A 187 -20.17 2.41 -13.86
CA VAL A 187 -20.91 3.14 -12.82
C VAL A 187 -22.15 2.36 -12.41
N MET A 188 -22.38 2.19 -11.10
CA MET A 188 -23.62 1.64 -10.59
C MET A 188 -24.80 2.56 -10.94
N ALA A 189 -25.84 2.00 -11.57
CA ALA A 189 -27.05 2.72 -11.90
C ALA A 189 -27.87 3.06 -10.66
N VAL A 190 -28.49 4.24 -10.65
CA VAL A 190 -29.38 4.70 -9.57
C VAL A 190 -30.53 5.52 -10.16
N SER A 191 -31.77 5.31 -9.65
CA SER A 191 -32.97 6.01 -10.07
C SER A 191 -33.20 6.02 -11.60
N GLU A 192 -32.93 4.93 -12.27
CA GLU A 192 -33.01 4.81 -13.72
C GLU A 192 -33.47 3.43 -14.22
N TRP A 193 -33.93 3.37 -15.46
CA TRP A 193 -34.24 2.12 -16.16
C TRP A 193 -32.95 1.57 -16.78
N VAL A 194 -32.70 0.27 -16.61
CA VAL A 194 -31.48 -0.42 -17.04
C VAL A 194 -31.81 -1.65 -17.89
N ASP A 195 -30.78 -2.28 -18.44
CA ASP A 195 -30.87 -3.52 -19.22
C ASP A 195 -31.99 -3.42 -20.29
N TYR A 196 -31.78 -2.52 -21.24
CA TYR A 196 -32.74 -2.22 -22.34
C TYR A 196 -34.13 -1.76 -21.87
N ASN A 197 -34.18 -0.99 -20.77
CA ASN A 197 -35.41 -0.48 -20.14
C ASN A 197 -36.35 -1.59 -19.63
N ARG A 198 -35.78 -2.71 -19.21
CA ARG A 198 -36.57 -3.83 -18.66
C ARG A 198 -36.75 -3.76 -17.15
N TYR A 199 -35.78 -3.14 -16.48
CA TYR A 199 -35.72 -3.12 -15.02
C TYR A 199 -35.48 -1.70 -14.52
N TYR A 200 -36.10 -1.36 -13.39
CA TYR A 200 -35.87 -0.08 -12.73
C TYR A 200 -35.01 -0.30 -11.46
N VAL A 201 -34.02 0.55 -11.24
CA VAL A 201 -33.26 0.56 -9.97
C VAL A 201 -33.58 1.84 -9.21
N ASP A 202 -33.77 1.71 -7.90
CA ASP A 202 -34.15 2.81 -7.01
C ASP A 202 -32.98 3.77 -6.70
N GLU A 203 -33.20 4.74 -5.82
CA GLU A 203 -32.20 5.73 -5.39
C GLU A 203 -30.96 5.11 -4.69
N ARG A 204 -31.07 3.88 -4.23
CA ARG A 204 -29.98 3.12 -3.63
C ARG A 204 -29.30 2.20 -4.65
N GLY A 205 -29.75 2.20 -5.91
CA GLY A 205 -29.30 1.32 -6.97
C GLY A 205 -29.86 -0.11 -6.88
N ILE A 206 -30.86 -0.35 -6.02
CA ILE A 206 -31.47 -1.67 -5.82
C ILE A 206 -32.56 -1.87 -6.86
N TRP A 207 -32.57 -3.05 -7.51
CA TRP A 207 -33.64 -3.42 -8.40
C TRP A 207 -34.99 -3.36 -7.68
N ALA A 208 -35.91 -2.61 -8.25
CA ALA A 208 -37.29 -2.46 -7.80
C ALA A 208 -38.20 -3.20 -8.79
N PRO A 209 -38.83 -4.34 -8.42
CA PRO A 209 -39.74 -5.11 -9.28
C PRO A 209 -41.03 -4.36 -9.61
#